data_ee1a663fbbb92851205c0b4475d970bf
#
_entry.id   ee1a663fbbb92851205c0b4475d970bf
#
_cell.length_a   1.000
_cell.length_b   1.000
_cell.length_c   1.000
_cell.angle_alpha   90.00
_cell.angle_beta   90.00
_cell.angle_gamma   90.00
#
_symmetry.space_group_name_H-M   'P 1'
#
loop_
_entity.id
_entity.type
_entity.pdbx_description
1 polymer ?
#
loop_
_entity_poly.entity_id
_entity_poly.type
_entity_poly.pdbx_seq_one_letter_code
_entity_poly.pdbx_strand_id
1 'polypeptide(L)'
;MLIAIISITVGGAFGQTFGIAEQRQQIAKARAQQVLKQQEQERICYTKFAVTDCLRELRSQHRSVLNDLRRQEMILNDMDRQSKAVQALQRLESKSTPPAELHLGPASDGQSPLR
;
A
#
# COMPACT_ATOMS: atom_id res chain seq x y z
N MET A 1 -25.55 24.22 24.40
CA MET A 1 -25.31 23.32 23.28
C MET A 1 -24.12 23.85 22.48
N LEU A 2 -22.92 23.31 22.70
CA LEU A 2 -21.70 23.69 22.02
C LEU A 2 -21.46 22.62 20.95
N ILE A 3 -21.57 23.00 19.67
CA ILE A 3 -21.26 22.15 18.51
C ILE A 3 -19.77 22.29 18.23
N ALA A 4 -19.00 21.24 18.55
CA ALA A 4 -17.60 21.17 18.22
C ALA A 4 -17.46 20.83 16.71
N ILE A 5 -16.99 21.80 15.93
CA ILE A 5 -16.64 21.61 14.51
C ILE A 5 -15.29 20.90 14.47
N ILE A 6 -15.30 19.62 14.09
CA ILE A 6 -14.09 18.85 13.83
C ILE A 6 -13.60 19.22 12.43
N SER A 7 -12.55 20.04 12.37
CA SER A 7 -11.83 20.34 11.12
C SER A 7 -11.00 19.15 10.69
N ILE A 8 -11.43 18.44 9.66
CA ILE A 8 -10.65 17.39 9.01
C ILE A 8 -9.63 18.04 8.08
N THR A 9 -8.39 18.13 8.51
CA THR A 9 -7.27 18.53 7.66
C THR A 9 -6.92 17.38 6.73
N VAL A 10 -7.20 17.54 5.44
CA VAL A 10 -6.75 16.65 4.37
C VAL A 10 -5.24 16.83 4.22
N GLY A 11 -4.48 15.98 4.89
CA GLY A 11 -3.01 15.93 4.79
C GLY A 11 -2.58 15.33 3.45
N GLY A 12 -1.68 16.06 2.76
CA GLY A 12 -1.20 15.78 1.42
C GLY A 12 -0.47 14.45 1.24
N ALA A 13 -0.14 14.13 -0.01
CA ALA A 13 0.36 12.88 -0.58
C ALA A 13 1.55 12.17 0.12
N PHE A 14 2.23 12.81 1.05
CA PHE A 14 3.29 12.18 1.87
C PHE A 14 2.75 11.21 2.94
N GLY A 15 1.47 11.28 3.28
CA GLY A 15 0.86 10.41 4.30
C GLY A 15 0.57 8.98 3.84
N GLN A 16 0.57 8.70 2.53
CA GLN A 16 0.12 7.39 2.02
C GLN A 16 1.15 6.28 2.22
N THR A 17 2.44 6.56 2.16
CA THR A 17 3.48 5.53 2.37
C THR A 17 3.63 5.12 3.83
N PHE A 18 3.51 6.08 4.75
CA PHE A 18 3.44 5.78 6.19
C PHE A 18 2.20 4.96 6.54
N GLY A 19 1.05 5.28 5.96
CA GLY A 19 -0.18 4.53 6.16
C GLY A 19 -0.10 3.07 5.71
N ILE A 20 0.55 2.77 4.58
CA ILE A 20 0.71 1.39 4.07
C ILE A 20 1.60 0.55 5.02
N ALA A 21 2.71 1.09 5.50
CA ALA A 21 3.60 0.40 6.41
C ALA A 21 2.91 0.09 7.75
N GLU A 22 2.20 1.05 8.29
CA GLU A 22 1.42 0.89 9.51
C GLU A 22 0.30 -0.16 9.36
N GLN A 23 -0.44 -0.11 8.25
CA GLN A 23 -1.49 -1.10 7.96
C GLN A 23 -0.92 -2.52 7.83
N ARG A 24 0.26 -2.70 7.21
CA ARG A 24 0.96 -3.99 7.18
C ARG A 24 1.32 -4.50 8.58
N GLN A 25 1.78 -3.61 9.47
CA GLN A 25 2.05 -3.98 10.86
C GLN A 25 0.78 -4.38 11.60
N GLN A 26 -0.33 -3.68 11.38
CA GLN A 26 -1.63 -4.04 11.97
C GLN A 26 -2.10 -5.41 11.49
N ILE A 27 -1.97 -5.74 10.21
CA ILE A 27 -2.30 -7.05 9.67
C ILE A 27 -1.41 -8.14 10.28
N ALA A 28 -0.10 -7.89 10.43
CA ALA A 28 0.82 -8.83 11.06
C ALA A 28 0.45 -9.09 12.54
N LYS A 29 0.11 -8.05 13.29
CA LYS A 29 -0.41 -8.17 14.67
C LYS A 29 -1.72 -8.95 14.72
N ALA A 30 -2.66 -8.65 13.82
CA ALA A 30 -3.94 -9.36 13.74
C ALA A 30 -3.75 -10.85 13.46
N ARG A 31 -2.80 -11.22 12.59
CA ARG A 31 -2.45 -12.64 12.35
C ARG A 31 -1.90 -13.32 13.60
N ALA A 32 -0.97 -12.67 14.29
CA ALA A 32 -0.39 -13.22 15.52
C ALA A 32 -1.48 -13.42 16.59
N GLN A 33 -2.36 -12.45 16.78
CA GLN A 33 -3.48 -12.55 17.71
C GLN A 33 -4.45 -13.67 17.30
N GLN A 34 -4.71 -13.85 16.01
CA GLN A 34 -5.59 -14.90 15.52
C GLN A 34 -5.04 -16.30 15.79
N VAL A 35 -3.72 -16.49 15.71
CA VAL A 35 -3.07 -17.77 16.07
C VAL A 35 -3.26 -18.06 17.55
N LEU A 36 -3.00 -17.09 18.43
CA LEU A 36 -3.19 -17.26 19.87
C LEU A 36 -4.65 -17.56 20.23
N LYS A 37 -5.58 -16.83 19.61
CA LYS A 37 -7.01 -17.04 19.79
C LYS A 37 -7.44 -18.44 19.34
N GLN A 38 -6.92 -18.92 18.23
CA GLN A 38 -7.20 -20.27 17.75
C GLN A 38 -6.73 -21.32 18.73
N GLN A 39 -5.49 -21.21 19.23
CA GLN A 39 -4.94 -22.16 20.21
C GLN A 39 -5.79 -22.23 21.47
N GLU A 40 -6.24 -21.10 21.99
CA GLU A 40 -7.09 -21.07 23.17
C GLU A 40 -8.48 -21.70 22.88
N GLN A 41 -9.07 -21.40 21.75
CA GLN A 41 -10.35 -21.99 21.35
C GLN A 41 -10.24 -23.49 21.07
N GLU A 42 -9.12 -23.98 20.53
CA GLU A 42 -8.86 -25.41 20.39
C GLU A 42 -8.84 -26.12 21.74
N ARG A 43 -8.18 -25.53 22.75
CA ARG A 43 -8.19 -26.07 24.14
C ARG A 43 -9.62 -26.19 24.68
N ILE A 44 -10.45 -25.16 24.46
CA ILE A 44 -11.86 -25.16 24.85
C ILE A 44 -12.64 -26.25 24.10
N CYS A 45 -12.38 -26.48 22.80
CA CYS A 45 -13.03 -27.55 22.06
C CYS A 45 -12.76 -28.94 22.63
N TYR A 46 -11.57 -29.20 23.16
CA TYR A 46 -11.22 -30.49 23.78
C TYR A 46 -11.98 -30.76 25.08
N THR A 47 -12.58 -29.75 25.70
CA THR A 47 -13.43 -29.93 26.90
C THR A 47 -14.88 -30.24 26.58
N LYS A 48 -15.28 -30.14 25.27
CA LYS A 48 -16.65 -30.35 24.83
C LYS A 48 -16.93 -31.80 24.44
N PHE A 49 -18.19 -32.22 24.52
CA PHE A 49 -18.61 -33.55 24.10
C PHE A 49 -18.42 -33.76 22.58
N ALA A 50 -18.77 -32.77 21.74
CA ALA A 50 -18.64 -32.84 20.29
C ALA A 50 -17.34 -32.13 19.82
N VAL A 51 -16.18 -32.68 20.20
CA VAL A 51 -14.84 -32.11 19.90
C VAL A 51 -14.64 -31.89 18.40
N THR A 52 -14.97 -32.90 17.58
CA THR A 52 -14.75 -32.86 16.12
C THR A 52 -15.52 -31.73 15.44
N ASP A 53 -16.79 -31.54 15.81
CA ASP A 53 -17.62 -30.48 15.24
C ASP A 53 -17.16 -29.10 15.68
N CYS A 54 -16.78 -28.97 16.96
CA CYS A 54 -16.19 -27.74 17.48
C CYS A 54 -14.91 -27.35 16.72
N LEU A 55 -13.98 -28.29 16.53
CA LEU A 55 -12.74 -28.04 15.79
C LEU A 55 -12.97 -27.73 14.31
N ARG A 56 -13.97 -28.37 13.68
CA ARG A 56 -14.35 -28.12 12.28
C ARG A 56 -14.83 -26.68 12.10
N GLU A 57 -15.74 -26.24 12.95
CA GLU A 57 -16.27 -24.89 12.95
C GLU A 57 -15.17 -23.86 13.23
N LEU A 58 -14.35 -24.09 14.25
CA LEU A 58 -13.22 -23.24 14.58
C LEU A 58 -12.26 -23.05 13.39
N ARG A 59 -11.91 -24.14 12.69
CA ARG A 59 -11.04 -24.10 11.52
C ARG A 59 -11.69 -23.34 10.35
N SER A 60 -13.00 -23.45 10.19
CA SER A 60 -13.74 -22.70 9.19
C SER A 60 -13.68 -21.20 9.43
N GLN A 61 -13.97 -20.79 10.67
CA GLN A 61 -13.89 -19.38 11.09
C GLN A 61 -12.46 -18.82 10.96
N HIS A 62 -11.46 -19.59 11.40
CA HIS A 62 -10.05 -19.20 11.29
C HIS A 62 -9.63 -18.96 9.84
N ARG A 63 -10.00 -19.86 8.91
CA ARG A 63 -9.71 -19.69 7.48
C ARG A 63 -10.37 -18.45 6.90
N SER A 64 -11.60 -18.14 7.30
CA SER A 64 -12.30 -16.94 6.86
C SER A 64 -11.53 -15.69 7.25
N VAL A 65 -11.15 -15.57 8.52
CA VAL A 65 -10.37 -14.42 9.02
C VAL A 65 -9.03 -14.29 8.31
N LEU A 66 -8.29 -15.40 8.13
CA LEU A 66 -7.01 -15.37 7.41
C LEU A 66 -7.15 -14.96 5.95
N ASN A 67 -8.24 -15.38 5.28
CA ASN A 67 -8.52 -14.98 3.90
C ASN A 67 -8.82 -13.48 3.80
N ASP A 68 -9.53 -12.91 4.77
CA ASP A 68 -9.80 -11.48 4.81
C ASP A 68 -8.50 -10.67 5.03
N LEU A 69 -7.63 -11.11 5.95
CA LEU A 69 -6.33 -10.48 6.15
C LEU A 69 -5.44 -10.57 4.89
N ARG A 70 -5.45 -11.71 4.20
CA ARG A 70 -4.72 -11.88 2.93
C ARG A 70 -5.25 -10.95 1.85
N ARG A 71 -6.57 -10.76 1.77
CA ARG A 71 -7.21 -9.83 0.84
C ARG A 71 -6.77 -8.40 1.09
N GLN A 72 -6.72 -7.98 2.36
CA GLN A 72 -6.22 -6.66 2.74
C GLN A 72 -4.75 -6.47 2.34
N GLU A 73 -3.89 -7.48 2.54
CA GLU A 73 -2.50 -7.42 2.09
C GLU A 73 -2.36 -7.28 0.56
N MET A 74 -3.20 -7.97 -0.20
CA MET A 74 -3.18 -7.83 -1.67
C MET A 74 -3.52 -6.40 -2.09
N ILE A 75 -4.53 -5.79 -1.48
CA ILE A 75 -4.91 -4.39 -1.74
C ILE A 75 -3.73 -3.46 -1.41
N LEU A 76 -3.07 -3.63 -0.26
CA LEU A 76 -1.91 -2.81 0.11
C LEU A 76 -0.72 -2.99 -0.84
N ASN A 77 -0.50 -4.20 -1.34
CA ASN A 77 0.55 -4.48 -2.31
C ASN A 77 0.26 -3.81 -3.66
N ASP A 78 -1.00 -3.80 -4.08
CA ASP A 78 -1.40 -3.13 -5.32
C ASP A 78 -1.27 -1.60 -5.20
N MET A 79 -1.67 -1.02 -4.07
CA MET A 79 -1.47 0.41 -3.80
C MET A 79 0.01 0.80 -3.80
N ASP A 80 0.87 0.00 -3.16
CA ASP A 80 2.33 0.21 -3.14
C ASP A 80 2.92 0.13 -4.56
N ARG A 81 2.47 -0.85 -5.36
CA ARG A 81 2.89 -1.01 -6.75
C ARG A 81 2.47 0.18 -7.62
N GLN A 82 1.24 0.65 -7.47
CA GLN A 82 0.74 1.83 -8.18
C GLN A 82 1.52 3.08 -7.80
N SER A 83 1.77 3.32 -6.52
CA SER A 83 2.53 4.47 -6.06
C SER A 83 3.96 4.49 -6.62
N LYS A 84 4.63 3.33 -6.66
CA LYS A 84 5.96 3.16 -7.25
C LYS A 84 5.96 3.41 -8.75
N ALA A 85 4.92 2.97 -9.46
CA ALA A 85 4.79 3.22 -10.90
C ALA A 85 4.63 4.72 -11.21
N VAL A 86 3.79 5.42 -10.45
CA VAL A 86 3.64 6.88 -10.59
C VAL A 86 4.96 7.61 -10.32
N GLN A 87 5.68 7.23 -9.26
CA GLN A 87 7.00 7.82 -8.96
C GLN A 87 8.02 7.56 -10.07
N ALA A 88 7.99 6.37 -10.67
CA ALA A 88 8.88 6.03 -11.78
C ALA A 88 8.58 6.89 -13.02
N LEU A 89 7.30 7.09 -13.36
CA LEU A 89 6.89 7.96 -14.45
C LEU A 89 7.34 9.40 -14.20
N GLN A 90 7.11 9.96 -13.02
CA GLN A 90 7.54 11.31 -12.67
C GLN A 90 9.07 11.49 -12.80
N ARG A 91 9.85 10.46 -12.41
CA ARG A 91 11.31 10.50 -12.60
C ARG A 91 11.72 10.47 -14.07
N LEU A 92 10.99 9.75 -14.92
CA LEU A 92 11.25 9.74 -16.35
C LEU A 92 10.89 11.08 -17.00
N GLU A 93 9.75 11.66 -16.65
CA GLU A 93 9.33 12.98 -17.11
C GLU A 93 10.33 14.06 -16.74
N SER A 94 10.81 14.06 -15.48
CA SER A 94 11.81 15.02 -15.02
C SER A 94 13.16 14.91 -15.76
N LYS A 95 13.51 13.71 -16.25
CA LYS A 95 14.72 13.48 -17.05
C LYS A 95 14.55 13.78 -18.52
N SER A 96 13.32 13.65 -19.04
CA SER A 96 13.01 13.86 -20.45
C SER A 96 12.71 15.31 -20.80
N THR A 97 12.55 16.20 -19.80
CA THR A 97 12.46 17.64 -20.04
C THR A 97 13.87 18.15 -20.34
N PRO A 98 14.23 18.44 -21.62
CA PRO A 98 15.53 19.00 -21.92
C PRO A 98 15.57 20.38 -21.23
N PRO A 99 16.71 20.81 -20.67
CA PRO A 99 16.88 22.21 -20.33
C PRO A 99 16.65 22.98 -21.63
N ALA A 100 15.67 23.90 -21.62
CA ALA A 100 15.40 24.76 -22.74
C ALA A 100 16.52 25.80 -22.89
N GLU A 101 17.71 25.32 -23.24
CA GLU A 101 18.74 26.14 -23.86
C GLU A 101 18.54 26.04 -25.36
N LEU A 102 17.70 26.92 -25.86
CA LEU A 102 17.74 27.35 -27.26
C LEU A 102 19.12 27.97 -27.47
N HIS A 103 20.09 27.16 -27.85
CA HIS A 103 21.28 27.70 -28.51
C HIS A 103 20.82 28.21 -29.88
N LEU A 104 20.39 29.47 -29.89
CA LEU A 104 20.43 30.30 -31.08
C LEU A 104 21.92 30.57 -31.34
N GLY A 105 22.57 29.60 -31.97
CA GLY A 105 23.89 29.81 -32.53
C GLY A 105 23.77 30.92 -33.58
N PRO A 106 24.73 31.86 -33.63
CA PRO A 106 24.72 32.92 -34.66
C PRO A 106 24.79 32.27 -36.03
N ALA A 107 23.90 32.68 -36.91
CA ALA A 107 23.94 32.32 -38.33
C ALA A 107 25.30 32.75 -38.87
N SER A 108 26.17 31.79 -39.16
CA SER A 108 27.39 32.07 -39.92
C SER A 108 27.01 32.29 -41.37
N ASP A 109 27.08 33.53 -41.78
CA ASP A 109 26.99 33.95 -43.16
C ASP A 109 28.07 33.22 -43.97
N GLY A 110 27.62 32.23 -44.76
CA GLY A 110 28.47 31.54 -45.72
C GLY A 110 28.77 32.47 -46.92
N GLN A 111 29.87 33.18 -46.86
CA GLN A 111 30.49 33.74 -48.05
C GLN A 111 31.40 32.67 -48.66
N SER A 112 30.94 32.12 -49.78
CA SER A 112 31.79 31.39 -50.72
C SER A 112 32.48 32.41 -51.62
N PRO A 113 33.81 32.40 -51.74
CA PRO A 113 34.47 33.04 -52.86
C PRO A 113 34.58 32.07 -54.02
N LEU A 114 34.05 32.49 -55.17
CA LEU A 114 34.36 31.91 -56.46
C LEU A 114 35.85 32.06 -56.85
N ARG A 115 36.48 30.97 -57.22
CA ARG A 115 37.52 30.88 -58.29
C ARG A 115 37.67 29.46 -58.78
#